data_ad0ee1fa878ba697eb0f6cfb7815ccd8
#
_entry.id   ad0ee1fa878ba697eb0f6cfb7815ccd8
#
_cell.length_a   1.000
_cell.length_b   1.000
_cell.length_c   1.000
_cell.angle_alpha   90.00
_cell.angle_beta   90.00
_cell.angle_gamma   90.00
#
_symmetry.space_group_name_H-M   'P 1'
#
loop_
_entity.id
_entity.type
_entity.pdbx_description
1 polymer ?
#
loop_
_entity_poly.entity_id
_entity_poly.type
_entity_poly.pdbx_seq_one_letter_code
_entity_poly.pdbx_strand_id
1 'polypeptide(L)'
;AQLVRFMPEYEFKKCVNRYKGNHRVRTLTCREQFQVMCFAQLAGRESLRDIENCLKAFSDKLYHSGLRQPVPRTTLADANEKRNWRIYADFAQILVKQARPLYLNDNDFRIELDNMVYALDSTTIDLCLSLFPWAKFRHHKGAIKMHTLIDIRGSIPVFIDITEGAKHDVNILDTMPIEPGAYYVMDKAYIDFSRLYTLIHQSQAFFVTRAKSNM
;
A
#
# COMPACT_ATOMS: atom_id res chain seq x y z
N ALA A 1 -19.64 -5.70 4.06
CA ALA A 1 -19.79 -6.72 5.11
C ALA A 1 -19.17 -8.06 4.68
N GLN A 2 -19.51 -8.60 3.49
CA GLN A 2 -19.03 -9.92 3.06
C GLN A 2 -17.51 -9.99 2.91
N LEU A 3 -16.86 -8.98 2.31
CA LEU A 3 -15.42 -8.93 2.13
C LEU A 3 -14.63 -8.97 3.46
N VAL A 4 -15.15 -8.33 4.50
CA VAL A 4 -14.50 -8.32 5.82
C VAL A 4 -14.48 -9.72 6.48
N ARG A 5 -15.34 -10.64 6.07
CA ARG A 5 -15.34 -12.02 6.57
C ARG A 5 -14.11 -12.82 6.15
N PHE A 6 -13.46 -12.42 5.06
CA PHE A 6 -12.21 -13.05 4.61
C PHE A 6 -10.97 -12.52 5.34
N MET A 7 -11.14 -11.50 6.20
CA MET A 7 -10.04 -10.97 6.99
C MET A 7 -9.55 -12.02 8.01
N PRO A 8 -8.24 -12.37 8.02
CA PRO A 8 -7.68 -13.28 9.01
C PRO A 8 -7.58 -12.57 10.37
N GLU A 9 -8.66 -12.59 11.14
CA GLU A 9 -8.83 -11.88 12.41
C GLU A 9 -7.70 -12.14 13.42
N TYR A 10 -7.24 -13.38 13.48
CA TYR A 10 -6.15 -13.77 14.38
C TYR A 10 -4.84 -13.07 14.03
N GLU A 11 -4.48 -13.02 12.75
CA GLU A 11 -3.27 -12.38 12.28
C GLU A 11 -3.35 -10.85 12.44
N PHE A 12 -4.51 -10.26 12.14
CA PHE A 12 -4.73 -8.85 12.41
C PHE A 12 -4.54 -8.51 13.89
N LYS A 13 -5.12 -9.32 14.79
CA LYS A 13 -4.98 -9.15 16.23
C LYS A 13 -3.53 -9.24 16.69
N LYS A 14 -2.72 -10.14 16.10
CA LYS A 14 -1.28 -10.19 16.37
C LYS A 14 -0.57 -8.88 16.01
N CYS A 15 -0.85 -8.32 14.83
CA CYS A 15 -0.29 -7.03 14.40
C CYS A 15 -0.68 -5.92 15.37
N VAL A 16 -1.96 -5.84 15.74
CA VAL A 16 -2.46 -4.85 16.71
C VAL A 16 -1.75 -4.97 18.07
N ASN A 17 -1.60 -6.19 18.57
CA ASN A 17 -0.96 -6.44 19.87
C ASN A 17 0.54 -6.12 19.85
N ARG A 18 1.24 -6.46 18.76
CA ARG A 18 2.68 -6.17 18.57
C ARG A 18 2.98 -4.68 18.78
N TYR A 19 2.14 -3.82 18.24
CA TYR A 19 2.31 -2.37 18.32
C TYR A 19 1.41 -1.69 19.35
N LYS A 20 0.77 -2.47 20.24
CA LYS A 20 -0.13 -1.97 21.30
C LYS A 20 -1.22 -1.02 20.75
N GLY A 21 -1.73 -1.29 19.54
CA GLY A 21 -2.61 -0.37 18.81
C GLY A 21 -3.93 -0.04 19.50
N ASN A 22 -4.43 -0.93 20.36
CA ASN A 22 -5.64 -0.70 21.16
C ASN A 22 -5.32 -0.27 22.60
N HIS A 23 -4.07 0.08 22.92
CA HIS A 23 -3.75 0.56 24.26
C HIS A 23 -4.45 1.89 24.56
N ARG A 24 -5.19 1.97 25.67
CA ARG A 24 -6.01 3.13 26.07
C ARG A 24 -7.06 3.60 25.05
N VAL A 25 -7.45 2.73 24.12
CA VAL A 25 -8.52 3.03 23.17
C VAL A 25 -9.88 2.75 23.79
N ARG A 26 -10.79 3.73 23.75
CA ARG A 26 -12.13 3.64 24.37
C ARG A 26 -13.26 3.41 23.35
N THR A 27 -13.20 4.09 22.21
CA THR A 27 -14.36 4.20 21.30
C THR A 27 -14.14 3.60 19.91
N LEU A 28 -12.95 3.70 19.35
CA LEU A 28 -12.65 3.23 17.99
C LEU A 28 -11.45 2.30 18.03
N THR A 29 -11.67 1.00 17.95
CA THR A 29 -10.59 0.00 17.90
C THR A 29 -9.83 0.03 16.56
N CYS A 30 -8.62 -0.54 16.51
CA CYS A 30 -7.88 -0.69 15.24
C CYS A 30 -8.68 -1.48 14.21
N ARG A 31 -9.47 -2.47 14.64
CA ARG A 31 -10.35 -3.24 13.77
C ARG A 31 -11.44 -2.38 13.16
N GLU A 32 -12.14 -1.60 13.98
CA GLU A 32 -13.18 -0.69 13.49
C GLU A 32 -12.59 0.38 12.56
N GLN A 33 -11.40 0.95 12.89
CA GLN A 33 -10.70 1.87 11.98
C GLN A 33 -10.40 1.20 10.63
N PHE A 34 -9.83 0.00 10.64
CA PHE A 34 -9.56 -0.75 9.42
C PHE A 34 -10.82 -0.96 8.59
N GLN A 35 -11.94 -1.35 9.22
CA GLN A 35 -13.22 -1.54 8.54
C GLN A 35 -13.76 -0.24 7.93
N VAL A 36 -13.68 0.88 8.65
CA VAL A 36 -14.10 2.19 8.15
C VAL A 36 -13.25 2.61 6.96
N MET A 37 -11.92 2.43 7.03
CA MET A 37 -11.02 2.78 5.93
C MET A 37 -11.22 1.87 4.71
N CYS A 38 -11.42 0.56 4.90
CA CYS A 38 -11.80 -0.36 3.83
C CYS A 38 -13.12 0.04 3.18
N PHE A 39 -14.14 0.38 3.98
CA PHE A 39 -15.41 0.87 3.48
C PHE A 39 -15.21 2.14 2.64
N ALA A 40 -14.40 3.07 3.11
CA ALA A 40 -14.11 4.32 2.42
C ALA A 40 -13.50 4.08 1.04
N GLN A 41 -12.51 3.20 0.95
CA GLN A 41 -11.86 2.83 -0.31
C GLN A 41 -12.83 2.15 -1.28
N LEU A 42 -13.59 1.16 -0.81
CA LEU A 42 -14.54 0.41 -1.63
C LEU A 42 -15.73 1.27 -2.10
N ALA A 43 -16.09 2.30 -1.32
CA ALA A 43 -17.19 3.21 -1.64
C ALA A 43 -16.72 4.50 -2.36
N GLY A 44 -15.42 4.63 -2.69
CA GLY A 44 -14.87 5.79 -3.37
C GLY A 44 -15.00 7.08 -2.56
N ARG A 45 -14.81 7.03 -1.23
CA ARG A 45 -14.89 8.21 -0.35
C ARG A 45 -13.57 8.97 -0.34
N GLU A 46 -13.63 10.27 -0.60
CA GLU A 46 -12.43 11.10 -0.79
C GLU A 46 -11.99 11.86 0.47
N SER A 47 -12.87 12.02 1.45
CA SER A 47 -12.55 12.77 2.66
C SER A 47 -13.14 12.14 3.92
N LEU A 48 -12.53 12.43 5.08
CA LEU A 48 -13.06 11.98 6.38
C LEU A 48 -14.47 12.52 6.67
N ARG A 49 -14.82 13.70 6.13
CA ARG A 49 -16.17 14.28 6.24
C ARG A 49 -17.16 13.48 5.42
N ASP A 50 -16.78 13.09 4.21
CA ASP A 50 -17.62 12.27 3.34
C ASP A 50 -17.83 10.87 3.94
N ILE A 51 -16.78 10.27 4.50
CA ILE A 51 -16.88 9.01 5.26
C ILE A 51 -17.89 9.14 6.40
N GLU A 52 -17.77 10.17 7.25
CA GLU A 52 -18.69 10.40 8.36
C GLU A 52 -20.14 10.56 7.90
N ASN A 53 -20.37 11.38 6.87
CA ASN A 53 -21.70 11.60 6.32
C ASN A 53 -22.31 10.32 5.75
N CYS A 54 -21.52 9.53 5.04
CA CYS A 54 -21.94 8.25 4.51
C CYS A 54 -22.28 7.24 5.62
N LEU A 55 -21.45 7.14 6.66
CA LEU A 55 -21.74 6.27 7.80
C LEU A 55 -22.99 6.70 8.56
N LYS A 56 -23.26 8.01 8.67
CA LYS A 56 -24.50 8.53 9.26
C LYS A 56 -25.74 8.20 8.42
N ALA A 57 -25.63 8.34 7.09
CA ALA A 57 -26.73 8.03 6.17
C ALA A 57 -27.13 6.55 6.19
N PHE A 58 -26.21 5.66 6.50
CA PHE A 58 -26.42 4.22 6.59
C PHE A 58 -26.34 3.68 8.04
N SER A 59 -26.68 4.50 9.01
CA SER A 59 -26.58 4.16 10.45
C SER A 59 -27.31 2.87 10.82
N ASP A 60 -28.46 2.61 10.23
CA ASP A 60 -29.26 1.39 10.37
C ASP A 60 -28.57 0.12 9.83
N LYS A 61 -27.62 0.27 8.91
CA LYS A 61 -26.90 -0.85 8.25
C LYS A 61 -25.51 -1.11 8.81
N LEU A 62 -24.99 -0.25 9.68
CA LEU A 62 -23.63 -0.35 10.24
C LEU A 62 -23.40 -1.65 11.00
N TYR A 63 -24.43 -2.16 11.66
CA TYR A 63 -24.40 -3.44 12.34
C TYR A 63 -23.91 -4.59 11.43
N HIS A 64 -24.37 -4.63 10.18
CA HIS A 64 -23.96 -5.65 9.22
C HIS A 64 -22.47 -5.55 8.82
N SER A 65 -21.84 -4.39 9.01
CA SER A 65 -20.40 -4.20 8.78
C SER A 65 -19.59 -4.38 10.06
N GLY A 66 -20.21 -4.68 11.19
CA GLY A 66 -19.57 -4.84 12.49
C GLY A 66 -19.23 -3.53 13.20
N LEU A 67 -19.80 -2.41 12.74
CA LEU A 67 -19.69 -1.11 13.40
C LEU A 67 -20.91 -0.88 14.30
N ARG A 68 -20.70 -0.41 15.52
CA ARG A 68 -21.77 -0.19 16.49
C ARG A 68 -22.52 1.12 16.25
N GLN A 69 -21.80 2.13 15.75
CA GLN A 69 -22.32 3.47 15.51
C GLN A 69 -21.50 4.20 14.45
N PRO A 70 -22.00 5.29 13.85
CA PRO A 70 -21.23 6.14 12.97
C PRO A 70 -19.98 6.67 13.68
N VAL A 71 -18.86 6.68 12.98
CA VAL A 71 -17.58 7.16 13.52
C VAL A 71 -17.42 8.63 13.19
N PRO A 72 -17.28 9.52 14.20
CA PRO A 72 -17.01 10.94 13.95
C PRO A 72 -15.67 11.13 13.22
N ARG A 73 -15.63 12.09 12.29
CA ARG A 73 -14.42 12.41 11.53
C ARG A 73 -13.22 12.77 12.42
N THR A 74 -13.46 13.45 13.54
CA THR A 74 -12.42 13.82 14.50
C THR A 74 -11.81 12.60 15.17
N THR A 75 -12.64 11.63 15.55
CA THR A 75 -12.17 10.35 16.11
C THR A 75 -11.39 9.54 15.11
N LEU A 76 -11.81 9.54 13.83
CA LEU A 76 -11.10 8.85 12.77
C LEU A 76 -9.78 9.53 12.42
N ALA A 77 -9.77 10.86 12.36
CA ALA A 77 -8.54 11.65 12.16
C ALA A 77 -7.51 11.38 13.26
N ASP A 78 -7.94 11.45 14.52
CA ASP A 78 -7.09 11.19 15.69
C ASP A 78 -6.53 9.75 15.69
N ALA A 79 -7.35 8.79 15.28
CA ALA A 79 -6.90 7.41 15.13
C ALA A 79 -5.88 7.24 14.00
N ASN A 80 -6.07 7.91 12.85
CA ASN A 80 -5.13 7.87 11.73
C ASN A 80 -3.79 8.54 12.08
N GLU A 81 -3.80 9.60 12.87
CA GLU A 81 -2.61 10.32 13.29
C GLU A 81 -1.81 9.55 14.35
N LYS A 82 -2.48 9.03 15.39
CA LYS A 82 -1.81 8.48 16.58
C LYS A 82 -1.45 7.01 16.49
N ARG A 83 -2.14 6.24 15.66
CA ARG A 83 -1.90 4.80 15.57
C ARG A 83 -0.66 4.47 14.77
N ASN A 84 0.05 3.45 15.24
CA ASN A 84 1.23 2.97 14.53
C ASN A 84 0.81 2.36 13.18
N TRP A 85 1.22 2.99 12.09
CA TRP A 85 0.95 2.55 10.74
C TRP A 85 1.46 1.13 10.41
N ARG A 86 2.49 0.68 11.14
CA ARG A 86 3.07 -0.66 10.97
C ARG A 86 2.07 -1.79 11.24
N ILE A 87 1.03 -1.52 12.03
CA ILE A 87 -0.07 -2.49 12.22
C ILE A 87 -0.66 -2.89 10.87
N TYR A 88 -0.94 -1.91 10.03
CA TYR A 88 -1.59 -2.10 8.74
C TYR A 88 -0.59 -2.57 7.67
N ALA A 89 0.66 -2.11 7.73
CA ALA A 89 1.72 -2.55 6.85
C ALA A 89 2.05 -4.04 7.05
N ASP A 90 2.24 -4.48 8.29
CA ASP A 90 2.48 -5.90 8.60
C ASP A 90 1.28 -6.76 8.19
N PHE A 91 0.07 -6.26 8.44
CA PHE A 91 -1.14 -6.98 8.05
C PHE A 91 -1.30 -7.08 6.53
N ALA A 92 -0.98 -6.02 5.79
CA ALA A 92 -0.98 -6.04 4.32
C ALA A 92 -0.01 -7.12 3.78
N GLN A 93 1.19 -7.26 4.36
CA GLN A 93 2.14 -8.30 3.97
C GLN A 93 1.60 -9.72 4.23
N ILE A 94 0.81 -9.91 5.29
CA ILE A 94 0.16 -11.19 5.56
C ILE A 94 -0.90 -11.48 4.49
N LEU A 95 -1.72 -10.47 4.13
CA LEU A 95 -2.73 -10.62 3.08
C LEU A 95 -2.09 -10.92 1.71
N VAL A 96 -1.00 -10.24 1.38
CA VAL A 96 -0.23 -10.50 0.15
C VAL A 96 0.24 -11.96 0.09
N LYS A 97 0.82 -12.47 1.20
CA LYS A 97 1.27 -13.86 1.27
C LYS A 97 0.12 -14.87 1.11
N GLN A 98 -1.07 -14.55 1.60
CA GLN A 98 -2.25 -15.41 1.45
C GLN A 98 -2.87 -15.32 0.04
N ALA A 99 -2.84 -14.15 -0.57
CA ALA A 99 -3.43 -13.92 -1.87
C ALA A 99 -2.55 -14.49 -3.01
N ARG A 100 -1.23 -14.37 -2.91
CA ARG A 100 -0.28 -14.77 -3.96
C ARG A 100 -0.51 -16.20 -4.50
N PRO A 101 -0.65 -17.24 -3.66
CA PRO A 101 -0.89 -18.60 -4.14
C PRO A 101 -2.18 -18.79 -4.93
N LEU A 102 -3.19 -17.94 -4.71
CA LEU A 102 -4.48 -18.02 -5.40
C LEU A 102 -4.37 -17.68 -6.89
N TYR A 103 -3.37 -16.88 -7.26
CA TYR A 103 -3.16 -16.39 -8.63
C TYR A 103 -1.99 -17.05 -9.37
N LEU A 104 -1.19 -17.87 -8.69
CA LEU A 104 -0.04 -18.54 -9.33
C LEU A 104 -0.45 -19.45 -10.48
N ASN A 105 -1.67 -19.99 -10.44
CA ASN A 105 -2.22 -20.90 -11.44
C ASN A 105 -3.27 -20.23 -12.34
N ASP A 106 -3.41 -18.90 -12.27
CA ASP A 106 -4.40 -18.19 -13.08
C ASP A 106 -3.83 -17.96 -14.49
N ASN A 107 -4.35 -18.71 -15.46
CA ASN A 107 -3.92 -18.70 -16.86
C ASN A 107 -4.52 -17.54 -17.68
N ASP A 108 -5.26 -16.62 -17.08
CA ASP A 108 -5.86 -15.47 -17.79
C ASP A 108 -4.80 -14.46 -18.28
N PHE A 109 -3.57 -14.60 -17.81
CA PHE A 109 -2.46 -13.77 -18.28
C PHE A 109 -1.95 -14.32 -19.62
N ARG A 110 -2.31 -13.65 -20.71
CA ARG A 110 -2.04 -14.05 -22.12
C ARG A 110 -0.56 -14.05 -22.53
N ILE A 111 0.37 -13.85 -21.60
CA ILE A 111 1.81 -13.91 -21.88
C ILE A 111 2.32 -15.28 -21.41
N GLU A 112 2.75 -16.08 -22.34
CA GLU A 112 3.40 -17.39 -22.10
C GLU A 112 4.82 -17.18 -21.52
N LEU A 113 4.90 -16.67 -20.31
CA LEU A 113 6.15 -16.55 -19.57
C LEU A 113 6.05 -17.43 -18.32
N ASP A 114 6.93 -18.40 -18.21
CA ASP A 114 7.04 -19.24 -17.01
C ASP A 114 7.53 -18.44 -15.79
N ASN A 115 8.25 -17.36 -16.04
CA ASN A 115 8.87 -16.52 -15.03
C ASN A 115 7.90 -15.48 -14.46
N MET A 116 8.15 -15.08 -13.22
CA MET A 116 7.39 -13.99 -12.58
C MET A 116 7.65 -12.66 -13.28
N VAL A 117 6.61 -11.86 -13.42
CA VAL A 117 6.68 -10.52 -14.02
C VAL A 117 6.14 -9.50 -13.00
N TYR A 118 6.97 -8.51 -12.71
CA TYR A 118 6.66 -7.43 -11.77
C TYR A 118 6.64 -6.09 -12.50
N ALA A 119 5.68 -5.23 -12.16
CA ALA A 119 5.69 -3.82 -12.55
C ALA A 119 6.09 -2.96 -11.37
N LEU A 120 7.09 -2.09 -11.57
CA LEU A 120 7.54 -1.11 -10.59
C LEU A 120 7.14 0.29 -11.04
N ASP A 121 6.40 0.98 -10.18
CA ASP A 121 6.03 2.38 -10.41
C ASP A 121 6.04 3.17 -9.11
N SER A 122 6.04 4.50 -9.24
CA SER A 122 5.95 5.43 -8.11
C SER A 122 4.80 6.42 -8.31
N THR A 123 4.02 6.59 -7.26
CA THR A 123 2.97 7.61 -7.19
C THR A 123 3.40 8.72 -6.23
N THR A 124 3.39 9.97 -6.72
CA THR A 124 3.64 11.14 -5.86
C THR A 124 2.34 11.58 -5.20
N ILE A 125 2.37 11.69 -3.87
CA ILE A 125 1.24 12.14 -3.06
C ILE A 125 1.60 13.50 -2.48
N ASP A 126 0.88 14.55 -2.89
CA ASP A 126 1.06 15.90 -2.39
C ASP A 126 0.60 16.00 -0.93
N LEU A 127 1.43 16.65 -0.11
CA LEU A 127 1.14 16.88 1.31
C LEU A 127 1.19 18.37 1.63
N CYS A 128 0.40 18.77 2.63
CA CYS A 128 0.46 20.10 3.17
C CYS A 128 1.76 20.28 3.98
N LEU A 129 2.70 21.10 3.50
CA LEU A 129 4.01 21.28 4.12
C LEU A 129 3.94 21.83 5.55
N SER A 130 2.90 22.63 5.88
CA SER A 130 2.71 23.15 7.24
C SER A 130 2.35 22.07 8.25
N LEU A 131 1.71 20.99 7.80
CA LEU A 131 1.36 19.83 8.62
C LEU A 131 2.45 18.75 8.59
N PHE A 132 3.22 18.68 7.51
CA PHE A 132 4.25 17.68 7.28
C PHE A 132 5.58 18.32 6.91
N PRO A 133 6.23 19.08 7.81
CA PRO A 133 7.44 19.85 7.51
C PRO A 133 8.65 18.99 7.13
N TRP A 134 8.63 17.71 7.46
CA TRP A 134 9.65 16.73 7.07
C TRP A 134 9.54 16.27 5.61
N ALA A 135 8.34 16.35 5.01
CA ALA A 135 8.06 15.84 3.66
C ALA A 135 8.38 16.90 2.58
N LYS A 136 9.51 17.60 2.68
CA LYS A 136 9.92 18.62 1.70
C LYS A 136 10.12 18.01 0.32
N PHE A 137 9.46 18.60 -0.69
CA PHE A 137 9.61 18.22 -2.10
C PHE A 137 10.12 19.36 -2.97
N ARG A 138 9.55 20.55 -2.79
CA ARG A 138 9.95 21.82 -3.44
C ARG A 138 9.84 22.95 -2.43
N HIS A 139 10.30 24.16 -2.77
CA HIS A 139 10.34 25.31 -1.86
C HIS A 139 9.04 25.56 -1.06
N HIS A 140 7.87 25.26 -1.67
CA HIS A 140 6.55 25.50 -1.04
C HIS A 140 5.62 24.28 -1.08
N LYS A 141 6.14 23.09 -1.42
CA LYS A 141 5.33 21.86 -1.48
C LYS A 141 5.95 20.75 -0.66
N GLY A 142 5.09 20.05 0.09
CA GLY A 142 5.40 18.76 0.67
C GLY A 142 4.89 17.64 -0.24
N ALA A 143 5.63 16.55 -0.36
CA ALA A 143 5.17 15.35 -1.02
C ALA A 143 5.90 14.13 -0.48
N ILE A 144 5.25 12.99 -0.59
CA ILE A 144 5.87 11.67 -0.45
C ILE A 144 5.72 10.91 -1.76
N LYS A 145 6.60 9.95 -1.98
CA LYS A 145 6.48 8.98 -3.06
C LYS A 145 6.15 7.62 -2.50
N MET A 146 5.14 7.00 -3.04
CA MET A 146 4.79 5.62 -2.76
C MET A 146 5.26 4.76 -3.92
N HIS A 147 6.31 3.98 -3.71
CA HIS A 147 6.82 3.01 -4.67
C HIS A 147 6.08 1.71 -4.49
N THR A 148 5.57 1.17 -5.58
CA THR A 148 4.79 -0.06 -5.56
C THR A 148 5.36 -1.04 -6.58
N LEU A 149 5.68 -2.25 -6.11
CA LEU A 149 5.99 -3.39 -6.97
C LEU A 149 4.77 -4.27 -7.03
N ILE A 150 4.23 -4.46 -8.22
CA ILE A 150 3.00 -5.24 -8.47
C ILE A 150 3.36 -6.53 -9.19
N ASP A 151 2.92 -7.66 -8.65
CA ASP A 151 2.86 -8.92 -9.38
C ASP A 151 1.74 -8.81 -10.43
N ILE A 152 2.11 -8.82 -11.71
CA ILE A 152 1.18 -8.54 -12.80
C ILE A 152 0.14 -9.66 -12.95
N ARG A 153 0.47 -10.91 -12.62
CA ARG A 153 -0.45 -12.05 -12.76
C ARG A 153 -1.71 -11.87 -11.92
N GLY A 154 -1.55 -11.46 -10.65
CA GLY A 154 -2.68 -11.26 -9.76
C GLY A 154 -3.05 -9.79 -9.54
N SER A 155 -2.33 -8.84 -10.17
CA SER A 155 -2.45 -7.40 -9.87
C SER A 155 -2.30 -7.10 -8.37
N ILE A 156 -1.40 -7.84 -7.69
CA ILE A 156 -1.21 -7.76 -6.25
C ILE A 156 0.06 -6.98 -5.94
N PRO A 157 0.00 -5.93 -5.11
CA PRO A 157 1.20 -5.27 -4.64
C PRO A 157 2.01 -6.23 -3.73
N VAL A 158 3.22 -6.56 -4.12
CA VAL A 158 4.12 -7.45 -3.35
C VAL A 158 5.12 -6.69 -2.49
N PHE A 159 5.37 -5.42 -2.84
CA PHE A 159 6.23 -4.53 -2.09
C PHE A 159 5.69 -3.10 -2.20
N ILE A 160 5.67 -2.40 -1.08
CA ILE A 160 5.32 -0.98 -1.00
C ILE A 160 6.34 -0.31 -0.09
N ASP A 161 6.94 0.77 -0.58
CA ASP A 161 7.82 1.64 0.21
C ASP A 161 7.42 3.11 0.05
N ILE A 162 7.56 3.87 1.12
CA ILE A 162 7.21 5.29 1.15
C ILE A 162 8.47 6.09 1.42
N THR A 163 8.81 6.97 0.49
CA THR A 163 9.99 7.84 0.60
C THR A 163 9.58 9.32 0.56
N GLU A 164 10.49 10.18 0.98
CA GLU A 164 10.34 11.62 0.77
C GLU A 164 10.24 11.93 -0.73
N GLY A 165 9.41 12.89 -1.10
CA GLY A 165 9.20 13.28 -2.49
C GLY A 165 10.47 13.70 -3.24
N ALA A 166 11.45 14.25 -2.52
CA ALA A 166 12.73 14.67 -3.09
C ALA A 166 13.66 13.50 -3.44
N LYS A 167 13.45 12.30 -2.88
CA LYS A 167 14.28 11.14 -3.16
C LYS A 167 14.08 10.67 -4.61
N HIS A 168 15.17 10.37 -5.32
CA HIS A 168 15.10 9.86 -6.68
C HIS A 168 14.50 8.44 -6.70
N ASP A 169 13.62 8.18 -7.66
CA ASP A 169 12.89 6.90 -7.78
C ASP A 169 13.84 5.71 -7.91
N VAL A 170 14.94 5.88 -8.61
CA VAL A 170 15.94 4.84 -8.84
C VAL A 170 16.51 4.23 -7.56
N ASN A 171 16.52 4.99 -6.45
CA ASN A 171 17.06 4.50 -5.17
C ASN A 171 16.26 3.34 -4.56
N ILE A 172 15.03 3.12 -5.03
CA ILE A 172 14.23 2.00 -4.56
C ILE A 172 14.81 0.65 -4.97
N LEU A 173 15.56 0.61 -6.07
CA LEU A 173 16.21 -0.60 -6.57
C LEU A 173 17.25 -1.16 -5.57
N ASP A 174 17.76 -0.32 -4.65
CA ASP A 174 18.72 -0.74 -3.62
C ASP A 174 18.03 -1.48 -2.45
N THR A 175 16.72 -1.32 -2.29
CA THR A 175 15.96 -1.80 -1.11
C THR A 175 14.84 -2.77 -1.43
N MET A 176 14.36 -2.78 -2.68
CA MET A 176 13.29 -3.70 -3.06
C MET A 176 13.80 -5.14 -3.12
N PRO A 177 12.95 -6.12 -2.76
CA PRO A 177 13.30 -7.52 -2.90
C PRO A 177 13.41 -7.89 -4.38
N ILE A 178 14.53 -8.52 -4.77
CA ILE A 178 14.74 -9.05 -6.11
C ILE A 178 14.59 -10.57 -6.09
N GLU A 179 13.74 -11.08 -6.97
CA GLU A 179 13.53 -12.51 -7.16
C GLU A 179 14.32 -12.98 -8.37
N PRO A 180 15.24 -13.95 -8.23
CA PRO A 180 16.01 -14.46 -9.36
C PRO A 180 15.11 -15.03 -10.47
N GLY A 181 15.48 -14.76 -11.72
CA GLY A 181 14.72 -15.20 -12.88
C GLY A 181 13.49 -14.35 -13.22
N ALA A 182 13.08 -13.41 -12.35
CA ALA A 182 11.93 -12.56 -12.60
C ALA A 182 12.23 -11.41 -13.56
N TYR A 183 11.19 -10.92 -14.22
CA TYR A 183 11.23 -9.73 -15.08
C TYR A 183 10.65 -8.52 -14.32
N TYR A 184 11.37 -7.40 -14.34
CA TYR A 184 10.97 -6.14 -13.73
C TYR A 184 10.68 -5.11 -14.83
N VAL A 185 9.41 -4.78 -15.01
CA VAL A 185 8.95 -3.73 -15.94
C VAL A 185 8.94 -2.40 -15.19
N MET A 186 9.66 -1.41 -15.69
CA MET A 186 9.80 -0.13 -15.01
C MET A 186 9.93 1.04 -15.98
N ASP A 187 9.61 2.25 -15.53
CA ASP A 187 9.76 3.48 -16.32
C ASP A 187 11.26 3.82 -16.50
N LYS A 188 11.54 4.66 -17.50
CA LYS A 188 12.86 5.22 -17.78
C LYS A 188 13.47 6.03 -16.63
N ALA A 189 12.67 6.46 -15.65
CA ALA A 189 13.15 7.12 -14.43
C ALA A 189 14.03 6.21 -13.57
N TYR A 190 13.87 4.89 -13.70
CA TYR A 190 14.66 3.89 -12.96
C TYR A 190 15.95 3.48 -13.67
N ILE A 191 16.29 4.11 -14.82
CA ILE A 191 17.53 3.76 -15.53
C ILE A 191 18.75 4.32 -14.78
N ASP A 192 19.50 3.40 -14.21
CA ASP A 192 20.83 3.57 -13.63
C ASP A 192 21.64 2.32 -13.98
N PHE A 193 22.70 2.50 -14.76
CA PHE A 193 23.45 1.38 -15.31
C PHE A 193 24.11 0.51 -14.25
N SER A 194 24.57 1.09 -13.16
CA SER A 194 25.19 0.34 -12.05
C SER A 194 24.18 -0.58 -11.37
N ARG A 195 22.98 -0.05 -11.10
CA ARG A 195 21.88 -0.81 -10.47
C ARG A 195 21.31 -1.86 -11.41
N LEU A 196 21.14 -1.54 -12.71
CA LEU A 196 20.68 -2.50 -13.70
C LEU A 196 21.71 -3.62 -13.91
N TYR A 197 23.00 -3.32 -13.87
CA TYR A 197 24.06 -4.31 -13.89
C TYR A 197 23.96 -5.25 -12.67
N THR A 198 23.79 -4.70 -11.48
CA THR A 198 23.58 -5.50 -10.26
C THR A 198 22.36 -6.38 -10.36
N LEU A 199 21.25 -5.86 -10.89
CA LEU A 199 20.02 -6.62 -11.07
C LEU A 199 20.23 -7.83 -11.99
N ILE A 200 20.94 -7.68 -13.12
CA ILE A 200 21.20 -8.77 -14.04
C ILE A 200 22.24 -9.74 -13.49
N HIS A 201 23.40 -9.24 -13.08
CA HIS A 201 24.57 -10.09 -12.82
C HIS A 201 24.64 -10.63 -11.40
N GLN A 202 24.17 -9.88 -10.43
CA GLN A 202 24.20 -10.31 -9.03
C GLN A 202 22.89 -10.96 -8.60
N SER A 203 21.75 -10.39 -9.02
CA SER A 203 20.43 -10.89 -8.64
C SER A 203 19.84 -11.87 -9.66
N GLN A 204 20.47 -12.06 -10.82
CA GLN A 204 20.01 -12.97 -11.88
C GLN A 204 18.56 -12.69 -12.33
N ALA A 205 18.16 -11.42 -12.34
CA ALA A 205 16.85 -10.96 -12.75
C ALA A 205 16.95 -10.17 -14.05
N PHE A 206 15.82 -9.96 -14.71
CA PHE A 206 15.73 -9.24 -15.98
C PHE A 206 14.96 -7.94 -15.82
N PHE A 207 15.17 -6.99 -16.72
CA PHE A 207 14.37 -5.76 -16.73
C PHE A 207 13.85 -5.43 -18.12
N VAL A 208 12.73 -4.73 -18.15
CA VAL A 208 12.14 -4.15 -19.36
C VAL A 208 11.86 -2.67 -19.05
N THR A 209 12.44 -1.78 -19.85
CA THR A 209 12.23 -0.34 -19.71
C THR A 209 12.32 0.37 -21.05
N ARG A 210 11.77 1.57 -21.14
CA ARG A 210 11.94 2.43 -22.33
C ARG A 210 13.31 3.12 -22.28
N ALA A 211 14.03 3.15 -23.39
CA ALA A 211 15.27 3.93 -23.48
C ALA A 211 15.01 5.43 -23.27
N LYS A 212 16.00 6.13 -22.72
CA LYS A 212 15.99 7.59 -22.71
C LYS A 212 16.40 8.11 -24.09
N SER A 213 15.84 9.24 -24.52
CA SER A 213 16.11 9.81 -25.85
C SER A 213 17.57 10.26 -26.07
N ASN A 214 18.33 10.36 -24.98
CA ASN A 214 19.74 10.76 -24.98
C ASN A 214 20.72 9.60 -24.72
N MET A 215 20.27 8.37 -24.93
CA MET A 215 21.10 7.16 -24.85
C MET A 215 21.59 6.74 -26.21
#